data_9408c46591f974845cd11fb33881582d
#
_entry.id   9408c46591f974845cd11fb33881582d
#
_cell.length_a   1.000
_cell.length_b   1.000
_cell.length_c   1.000
_cell.angle_alpha   90.00
_cell.angle_beta   90.00
_cell.angle_gamma   90.00
#
_symmetry.space_group_name_H-M   'P 1'
#
loop_
_entity.id
_entity.type
_entity.pdbx_description
1 polymer ?
#
loop_
_entity_poly.entity_id
_entity_poly.type
_entity_poly.pdbx_seq_one_letter_code
_entity_poly.pdbx_strand_id
1 'polypeptide(L)'
;MTRPLNALLCAALCIALPACAQSGTDTATQASLGERQLALEEHDGRCALVEPGQAGLDLQLRWPCRFHLDREGGLRTRQVGENRVLLVESSEKVPDSQDCRTEIQAVRTHGNGLEASKAVSRVAACPPFQWDEKVFIGLFESRP
;
A
#
# COMPACT_ATOMS: atom_id res chain seq x y z
N MET A 1 34.40 -54.76 44.10
CA MET A 1 34.54 -54.22 42.74
C MET A 1 33.19 -53.72 42.30
N THR A 2 32.90 -52.50 42.56
CA THR A 2 31.61 -51.83 42.21
C THR A 2 31.88 -50.68 41.26
N ARG A 3 31.37 -50.82 40.05
CA ARG A 3 31.39 -49.77 39.04
C ARG A 3 30.20 -48.82 39.26
N PRO A 4 30.36 -47.49 39.28
CA PRO A 4 29.23 -46.62 39.27
C PRO A 4 28.74 -46.35 37.82
N LEU A 5 27.44 -46.51 37.63
CA LEU A 5 26.71 -46.07 36.38
C LEU A 5 26.65 -44.57 36.35
N ASN A 6 27.28 -43.99 35.30
CA ASN A 6 27.05 -42.60 34.96
C ASN A 6 25.74 -42.48 34.18
N ALA A 7 24.73 -41.92 34.82
CA ALA A 7 23.49 -41.49 34.14
C ALA A 7 23.74 -40.14 33.51
N LEU A 8 23.82 -40.09 32.16
CA LEU A 8 23.78 -38.86 31.37
C LEU A 8 22.35 -38.35 31.36
N LEU A 9 22.11 -37.24 32.06
CA LEU A 9 20.89 -36.47 31.94
C LEU A 9 20.98 -35.58 30.70
N CYS A 10 20.31 -35.95 29.60
CA CYS A 10 20.08 -35.07 28.46
C CYS A 10 18.95 -34.08 28.80
N ALA A 11 19.33 -32.86 29.20
CA ALA A 11 18.40 -31.76 29.31
C ALA A 11 18.07 -31.25 27.90
N ALA A 12 16.91 -31.61 27.38
CA ALA A 12 16.37 -31.05 26.14
C ALA A 12 15.92 -29.61 26.38
N LEU A 13 16.70 -28.65 25.90
CA LEU A 13 16.38 -27.22 25.93
C LEU A 13 15.40 -26.94 24.79
N CYS A 14 14.09 -26.91 25.07
CA CYS A 14 13.07 -26.47 24.15
C CYS A 14 13.18 -24.94 23.98
N ILE A 15 13.83 -24.49 22.89
CA ILE A 15 13.82 -23.11 22.48
C ILE A 15 12.46 -22.85 21.82
N ALA A 16 11.54 -22.25 22.57
CA ALA A 16 10.30 -21.72 22.03
C ALA A 16 10.64 -20.47 21.19
N LEU A 17 10.62 -20.61 19.87
CA LEU A 17 10.66 -19.47 18.93
C LEU A 17 9.34 -18.71 19.07
N PRO A 18 9.33 -17.39 19.35
CA PRO A 18 8.13 -16.62 19.24
C PRO A 18 7.73 -16.59 17.75
N ALA A 19 6.62 -17.23 17.42
CA ALA A 19 5.96 -17.03 16.15
C ALA A 19 5.52 -15.57 16.12
N CYS A 20 6.25 -14.72 15.39
CA CYS A 20 5.77 -13.41 15.00
C CYS A 20 4.53 -13.64 14.17
N ALA A 21 3.36 -13.46 14.78
CA ALA A 21 2.10 -13.33 14.06
C ALA A 21 2.23 -12.06 13.21
N GLN A 22 2.61 -12.22 11.94
CA GLN A 22 2.51 -11.17 10.96
C GLN A 22 1.01 -10.94 10.74
N SER A 23 0.50 -9.89 11.35
CA SER A 23 -0.82 -9.34 11.03
C SER A 23 -0.79 -8.95 9.55
N GLY A 24 -1.42 -9.77 8.71
CA GLY A 24 -1.48 -9.55 7.25
C GLY A 24 -2.38 -8.39 6.90
N THR A 25 -1.89 -7.15 7.03
CA THR A 25 -2.61 -5.94 6.62
C THR A 25 -1.74 -4.91 5.91
N ASP A 26 -0.44 -5.12 5.73
CA ASP A 26 0.45 -4.04 5.33
C ASP A 26 0.98 -4.08 3.89
N THR A 27 0.60 -5.04 3.06
CA THR A 27 1.09 -5.12 1.68
C THR A 27 0.56 -4.01 0.77
N ALA A 28 -0.54 -3.39 1.12
CA ALA A 28 -1.17 -2.34 0.33
C ALA A 28 -0.63 -0.92 0.63
N THR A 29 0.18 -0.74 1.66
CA THR A 29 0.83 0.54 2.01
C THR A 29 2.28 0.63 1.56
N GLN A 30 2.84 -0.44 1.02
CA GLN A 30 4.20 -0.47 0.48
C GLN A 30 4.17 -1.01 -0.95
N ALA A 31 4.98 -0.43 -1.82
CA ALA A 31 5.07 -0.84 -3.22
C ALA A 31 6.44 -0.49 -3.81
N SER A 32 6.78 -1.16 -4.92
CA SER A 32 7.94 -0.85 -5.71
C SER A 32 7.52 -0.34 -7.09
N LEU A 33 8.08 0.79 -7.50
CA LEU A 33 7.91 1.37 -8.83
C LEU A 33 9.26 1.38 -9.54
N GLY A 34 9.58 0.28 -10.22
CA GLY A 34 10.94 0.03 -10.69
C GLY A 34 11.89 -0.13 -9.50
N GLU A 35 12.94 0.66 -9.44
CA GLU A 35 13.89 0.66 -8.32
C GLU A 35 13.45 1.53 -7.12
N ARG A 36 12.37 2.30 -7.29
CA ARG A 36 11.84 3.17 -6.23
C ARG A 36 11.04 2.37 -5.23
N GLN A 37 11.33 2.56 -3.95
CA GLN A 37 10.53 2.02 -2.86
C GLN A 37 9.56 3.10 -2.39
N LEU A 38 8.28 2.79 -2.43
CA LEU A 38 7.20 3.70 -2.08
C LEU A 38 6.51 3.20 -0.82
N ALA A 39 6.17 4.12 0.07
CA ALA A 39 5.32 3.82 1.22
C ALA A 39 4.22 4.88 1.35
N LEU A 40 3.08 4.49 1.90
CA LEU A 40 2.01 5.40 2.30
C LEU A 40 2.03 5.53 3.82
N GLU A 41 2.01 6.76 4.29
CA GLU A 41 2.04 7.11 5.71
C GLU A 41 0.92 8.08 6.06
N GLU A 42 0.57 8.13 7.33
CA GLU A 42 -0.34 9.13 7.85
C GLU A 42 0.38 10.45 8.10
N HIS A 43 -0.18 11.54 7.59
CA HIS A 43 0.26 12.88 7.86
C HIS A 43 -0.96 13.78 8.13
N ASP A 44 -1.18 14.16 9.37
CA ASP A 44 -2.32 14.98 9.82
C ASP A 44 -3.70 14.46 9.37
N GLY A 45 -3.93 13.15 9.50
CA GLY A 45 -5.17 12.47 9.10
C GLY A 45 -5.31 12.25 7.59
N ARG A 46 -4.31 12.58 6.82
CA ARG A 46 -4.25 12.39 5.37
C ARG A 46 -3.18 11.40 4.96
N CYS A 47 -3.26 10.96 3.73
CA CYS A 47 -2.21 10.14 3.13
C CYS A 47 -1.04 10.99 2.65
N ALA A 48 0.16 10.53 2.92
CA ALA A 48 1.38 11.00 2.29
C ALA A 48 2.08 9.83 1.59
N LEU A 49 2.56 10.05 0.38
CA LEU A 49 3.41 9.12 -0.33
C LEU A 49 4.87 9.49 -0.06
N VAL A 50 5.62 8.56 0.48
CA VAL A 50 7.01 8.78 0.87
C VAL A 50 7.96 7.85 0.13
N GLU A 51 9.15 8.36 -0.15
CA GLU A 51 10.30 7.62 -0.66
C GLU A 51 11.50 7.87 0.27
N PRO A 52 12.38 6.88 0.50
CA PRO A 52 13.59 7.08 1.28
C PRO A 52 14.45 8.23 0.73
N GLY A 53 14.78 9.21 1.58
CA GLY A 53 15.63 10.34 1.21
C GLY A 53 14.96 11.41 0.34
N GLN A 54 13.66 11.36 0.11
CA GLN A 54 12.89 12.37 -0.61
C GLN A 54 11.88 13.06 0.30
N ALA A 55 11.49 14.28 -0.07
CA ALA A 55 10.35 14.93 0.57
C ALA A 55 9.06 14.16 0.27
N GLY A 56 8.21 13.97 1.27
CA GLY A 56 6.91 13.32 1.11
C GLY A 56 6.00 14.12 0.19
N LEU A 57 5.15 13.41 -0.55
CA LEU A 57 4.11 13.96 -1.41
C LEU A 57 2.77 13.83 -0.70
N ASP A 58 2.20 14.95 -0.23
CA ASP A 58 0.88 14.96 0.41
C ASP A 58 -0.22 14.67 -0.62
N LEU A 59 -1.10 13.74 -0.26
CA LEU A 59 -2.27 13.38 -1.05
C LEU A 59 -3.53 14.00 -0.44
N GLN A 60 -4.56 14.21 -1.29
CA GLN A 60 -5.85 14.74 -0.83
C GLN A 60 -6.77 13.66 -0.24
N LEU A 61 -6.27 12.45 -0.11
CA LEU A 61 -6.98 11.30 0.43
C LEU A 61 -6.92 11.28 1.96
N ARG A 62 -7.98 10.79 2.59
CA ARG A 62 -7.99 10.54 4.03
C ARG A 62 -7.23 9.27 4.37
N TRP A 63 -6.59 9.24 5.52
CA TRP A 63 -6.05 8.01 6.10
C TRP A 63 -7.19 7.16 6.73
N PRO A 64 -7.15 5.82 6.62
CA PRO A 64 -6.13 5.02 5.94
C PRO A 64 -6.32 4.98 4.42
N CYS A 65 -5.21 4.86 3.71
CA CYS A 65 -5.17 4.69 2.27
C CYS A 65 -4.29 3.50 1.87
N ARG A 66 -4.34 3.13 0.60
CA ARG A 66 -3.59 2.00 0.07
C ARG A 66 -3.25 2.21 -1.40
N PHE A 67 -2.21 1.55 -1.87
CA PHE A 67 -1.94 1.44 -3.29
C PHE A 67 -2.99 0.57 -3.98
N HIS A 68 -3.35 0.92 -5.20
CA HIS A 68 -4.15 0.08 -6.06
C HIS A 68 -3.28 -1.02 -6.65
N LEU A 69 -3.58 -2.27 -6.29
CA LEU A 69 -2.83 -3.44 -6.69
C LEU A 69 -3.52 -4.17 -7.85
N ASP A 70 -2.74 -4.88 -8.65
CA ASP A 70 -3.26 -5.85 -9.61
C ASP A 70 -3.80 -7.11 -8.90
N ARG A 71 -4.27 -8.06 -9.69
CA ARG A 71 -4.84 -9.31 -9.15
C ARG A 71 -3.79 -10.23 -8.52
N GLU A 72 -2.56 -10.05 -8.88
CA GLU A 72 -1.40 -10.78 -8.38
C GLU A 72 -0.80 -10.12 -7.11
N GLY A 73 -1.31 -8.96 -6.71
CA GLY A 73 -0.87 -8.21 -5.53
C GLY A 73 0.32 -7.29 -5.79
N GLY A 74 0.70 -7.10 -7.04
CA GLY A 74 1.70 -6.12 -7.46
C GLY A 74 1.11 -4.72 -7.62
N LEU A 75 1.96 -3.69 -7.59
CA LEU A 75 1.54 -2.32 -7.87
C LEU A 75 1.01 -2.20 -9.30
N ARG A 76 -0.27 -1.89 -9.44
CA ARG A 76 -0.84 -1.68 -10.77
C ARG A 76 -0.47 -0.30 -11.31
N THR A 77 0.18 -0.28 -12.45
CA THR A 77 0.61 0.95 -13.12
C THR A 77 0.16 0.98 -14.57
N ARG A 78 0.09 2.19 -15.14
CA ARG A 78 -0.13 2.41 -16.58
C ARG A 78 0.90 3.37 -17.12
N GLN A 79 1.41 3.08 -18.31
CA GLN A 79 2.26 3.99 -19.04
C GLN A 79 1.38 4.99 -19.80
N VAL A 80 1.60 6.28 -19.57
CA VAL A 80 0.89 7.39 -20.23
C VAL A 80 1.95 8.36 -20.75
N GLY A 81 2.19 8.32 -22.05
CA GLY A 81 3.33 9.01 -22.65
C GLY A 81 4.66 8.51 -22.02
N GLU A 82 5.47 9.42 -21.53
CA GLU A 82 6.74 9.10 -20.86
C GLU A 82 6.57 8.81 -19.36
N ASN A 83 5.38 9.06 -18.81
CA ASN A 83 5.12 8.92 -17.39
C ASN A 83 4.49 7.57 -17.05
N ARG A 84 4.83 7.04 -15.89
CA ARG A 84 4.14 5.90 -15.30
C ARG A 84 3.18 6.39 -14.24
N VAL A 85 1.92 5.98 -14.34
CA VAL A 85 0.83 6.38 -13.45
C VAL A 85 0.45 5.21 -12.54
N LEU A 86 0.28 5.48 -11.27
CA LEU A 86 -0.28 4.59 -10.26
C LEU A 86 -1.49 5.25 -9.58
N LEU A 87 -2.31 4.47 -8.89
CA LEU A 87 -3.44 4.97 -8.12
C LEU A 87 -3.25 4.67 -6.64
N VAL A 88 -3.67 5.63 -5.83
CA VAL A 88 -3.86 5.47 -4.39
C VAL A 88 -5.34 5.65 -4.09
N GLU A 89 -5.88 4.84 -3.21
CA GLU A 89 -7.29 4.86 -2.84
C GLU A 89 -7.48 4.87 -1.33
N SER A 90 -8.50 5.58 -0.87
CA SER A 90 -9.00 5.57 0.50
C SER A 90 -10.46 5.17 0.47
N SER A 91 -10.88 4.21 1.30
CA SER A 91 -12.24 3.71 1.29
C SER A 91 -12.78 3.51 2.69
N GLU A 92 -13.99 3.95 2.90
CA GLU A 92 -14.75 3.79 4.14
C GLU A 92 -16.12 3.19 3.82
N LYS A 93 -16.52 2.17 4.56
CA LYS A 93 -17.84 1.58 4.39
C LYS A 93 -18.93 2.55 4.86
N VAL A 94 -19.98 2.70 4.05
CA VAL A 94 -21.15 3.49 4.45
C VAL A 94 -21.99 2.66 5.43
N PRO A 95 -22.34 3.19 6.63
CA PRO A 95 -23.18 2.50 7.57
C PRO A 95 -24.52 2.09 6.94
N ASP A 96 -24.98 0.88 7.26
CA ASP A 96 -26.27 0.31 6.79
C ASP A 96 -26.41 0.23 5.25
N SER A 97 -25.30 0.21 4.54
CA SER A 97 -25.24 0.11 3.06
C SER A 97 -24.24 -0.94 2.61
N GLN A 98 -24.42 -1.41 1.38
CA GLN A 98 -23.40 -2.24 0.69
C GLN A 98 -22.33 -1.38 0.01
N ASP A 99 -22.53 -0.07 -0.05
CA ASP A 99 -21.63 0.87 -0.70
C ASP A 99 -20.48 1.28 0.20
N CYS A 100 -19.45 1.80 -0.44
CA CYS A 100 -18.32 2.48 0.20
C CYS A 100 -18.23 3.93 -0.27
N ARG A 101 -17.61 4.75 0.54
CA ARG A 101 -17.12 6.06 0.13
C ARG A 101 -15.65 5.88 -0.23
N THR A 102 -15.40 5.70 -1.52
CA THR A 102 -14.05 5.46 -2.04
C THR A 102 -13.57 6.67 -2.81
N GLU A 103 -12.42 7.18 -2.42
CA GLU A 103 -11.70 8.28 -3.06
C GLU A 103 -10.43 7.73 -3.72
N ILE A 104 -10.15 8.19 -4.95
CA ILE A 104 -9.03 7.73 -5.76
C ILE A 104 -8.25 8.95 -6.25
N GLN A 105 -6.95 8.94 -6.06
CA GLN A 105 -6.04 9.95 -6.58
C GLN A 105 -4.93 9.28 -7.37
N ALA A 106 -4.56 9.85 -8.51
CA ALA A 106 -3.48 9.35 -9.33
C ALA A 106 -2.16 10.02 -8.94
N VAL A 107 -1.08 9.26 -9.04
CA VAL A 107 0.30 9.74 -8.92
C VAL A 107 1.06 9.30 -10.16
N ARG A 108 1.86 10.19 -10.74
CA ARG A 108 2.70 9.88 -11.89
C ARG A 108 4.17 10.21 -11.65
N THR A 109 5.02 9.51 -12.35
CA THR A 109 6.41 9.93 -12.46
C THR A 109 6.47 11.24 -13.24
N HIS A 110 7.27 12.20 -12.76
CA HIS A 110 7.47 13.48 -13.42
C HIS A 110 8.92 13.93 -13.21
N GLY A 111 9.69 13.95 -14.28
CA GLY A 111 11.14 14.14 -14.16
C GLY A 111 11.75 13.08 -13.24
N ASN A 112 12.51 13.52 -12.24
CA ASN A 112 13.11 12.63 -11.24
C ASN A 112 12.23 12.39 -10.00
N GLY A 113 11.01 12.98 -9.98
CA GLY A 113 10.11 12.95 -8.83
C GLY A 113 8.78 12.28 -9.12
N LEU A 114 7.83 12.52 -8.23
CA LEU A 114 6.44 12.11 -8.32
C LEU A 114 5.54 13.33 -8.25
N GLU A 115 4.41 13.28 -8.94
CA GLU A 115 3.39 14.32 -8.95
C GLU A 115 2.02 13.69 -8.73
N ALA A 116 1.23 14.24 -7.80
CA ALA A 116 -0.15 13.83 -7.60
C ALA A 116 -1.10 14.61 -8.49
N SER A 117 -2.16 13.95 -8.97
CA SER A 117 -3.25 14.63 -9.67
C SER A 117 -3.94 15.64 -8.74
N LYS A 118 -4.40 16.77 -9.30
CA LYS A 118 -5.23 17.72 -8.55
C LYS A 118 -6.66 17.19 -8.37
N ALA A 119 -7.12 16.37 -9.30
CA ALA A 119 -8.42 15.75 -9.24
C ALA A 119 -8.40 14.50 -8.35
N VAL A 120 -9.49 14.30 -7.61
CA VAL A 120 -9.81 13.10 -6.84
C VAL A 120 -11.14 12.56 -7.36
N SER A 121 -11.17 11.29 -7.78
CA SER A 121 -12.42 10.62 -8.16
C SER A 121 -13.11 10.07 -6.91
N ARG A 122 -14.45 10.15 -6.87
CA ARG A 122 -15.27 9.61 -5.79
C ARG A 122 -16.27 8.62 -6.35
N VAL A 123 -16.29 7.44 -5.79
CA VAL A 123 -17.17 6.33 -6.23
C VAL A 123 -17.74 5.57 -5.04
N ALA A 124 -18.85 4.85 -5.29
CA ALA A 124 -19.51 4.01 -4.29
C ALA A 124 -18.95 2.58 -4.20
N ALA A 125 -18.09 2.18 -5.14
CA ALA A 125 -17.53 0.83 -5.17
C ALA A 125 -16.61 0.56 -3.99
N CYS A 126 -16.76 -0.62 -3.39
CA CYS A 126 -15.89 -1.10 -2.31
C CYS A 126 -14.70 -1.87 -2.87
N PRO A 127 -13.46 -1.59 -2.41
CA PRO A 127 -12.32 -2.42 -2.74
C PRO A 127 -12.44 -3.85 -2.16
N PRO A 128 -11.79 -4.83 -2.79
CA PRO A 128 -10.92 -4.73 -3.96
C PRO A 128 -11.70 -4.58 -5.26
N PHE A 129 -11.30 -3.63 -6.08
CA PHE A 129 -11.91 -3.36 -7.39
C PHE A 129 -10.82 -3.05 -8.41
N GLN A 130 -10.97 -3.52 -9.65
CA GLN A 130 -10.02 -3.24 -10.72
C GLN A 130 -10.51 -2.05 -11.53
N TRP A 131 -9.88 -0.88 -11.30
CA TRP A 131 -10.24 0.35 -11.98
C TRP A 131 -9.94 0.29 -13.49
N ASP A 132 -10.82 0.90 -14.27
CA ASP A 132 -10.63 1.07 -15.71
C ASP A 132 -9.39 1.92 -16.01
N GLU A 133 -8.77 1.70 -17.15
CA GLU A 133 -7.58 2.46 -17.60
C GLU A 133 -7.85 3.97 -17.70
N LYS A 134 -9.08 4.36 -18.00
CA LYS A 134 -9.49 5.76 -18.05
C LYS A 134 -9.31 6.49 -16.72
N VAL A 135 -9.40 5.81 -15.60
CA VAL A 135 -9.16 6.42 -14.28
C VAL A 135 -7.71 6.86 -14.14
N PHE A 136 -6.76 6.07 -14.65
CA PHE A 136 -5.33 6.41 -14.61
C PHE A 136 -5.00 7.66 -15.44
N ILE A 137 -5.68 7.85 -16.56
CA ILE A 137 -5.45 8.95 -17.48
C ILE A 137 -6.26 10.18 -17.06
N GLY A 138 -7.56 9.98 -16.83
CA GLY A 138 -8.52 11.06 -16.65
C GLY A 138 -8.28 11.96 -15.45
N LEU A 139 -7.67 11.43 -14.37
CA LEU A 139 -7.38 12.22 -13.18
C LEU A 139 -6.31 13.30 -13.42
N PHE A 140 -5.43 13.14 -14.42
CA PHE A 140 -4.50 14.20 -14.83
C PHE A 140 -5.05 15.11 -15.93
N GLU A 141 -6.03 14.64 -16.69
CA GLU A 141 -6.67 15.41 -17.76
C GLU A 141 -7.87 16.23 -17.28
N SER A 142 -8.43 15.90 -16.12
CA SER A 142 -9.56 16.64 -15.55
C SER A 142 -9.13 18.08 -15.24
N ARG A 143 -9.70 19.03 -15.97
CA ARG A 143 -9.59 20.44 -15.63
C ARG A 143 -10.35 20.70 -14.33
N PRO A 144 -9.84 21.57 -13.45
CA PRO A 144 -10.55 21.94 -12.23
C PRO A 144 -11.86 22.65 -12.56
#